data_6704540f7f05f4a4eff8ed9912825079
#
_entry.id   6704540f7f05f4a4eff8ed9912825079
#
_cell.length_a   1.000
_cell.length_b   1.000
_cell.length_c   1.000
_cell.angle_alpha   90.00
_cell.angle_beta   90.00
_cell.angle_gamma   90.00
#
_symmetry.space_group_name_H-M   'P 1'
#
loop_
_entity.id
_entity.type
_entity.pdbx_description
1 polymer ?
#
loop_
_entity_poly.entity_id
_entity_poly.type
_entity_poly.pdbx_seq_one_letter_code
_entity_poly.pdbx_strand_id
1 'polypeptide(L)'
;MFQESVFSRHGVDRILRFAFELARTRPAKHVTSATKSNGIAITMPFWDERFRAMAAQYPDIRVDQFHIDILTAHFVRRPEIFDVVVGSNLFGDILSDLGPAVCGTIGIAPSANLNPARDHPSLFEPVHGSAPDIAGKGIANPIGQIWSGAL
;
A
#
# COMPACT_ATOMS: atom_id res chain seq x y z
N MET A 1 -14.84 25.50 5.62
CA MET A 1 -14.70 24.03 5.72
C MET A 1 -13.20 23.77 5.86
N PHE A 2 -12.80 22.95 6.83
CA PHE A 2 -11.41 22.60 7.08
C PHE A 2 -11.28 21.08 6.99
N GLN A 3 -10.15 20.62 6.46
CA GLN A 3 -9.73 19.23 6.48
C GLN A 3 -8.28 19.18 6.93
N GLU A 4 -7.99 18.38 7.94
CA GLU A 4 -6.63 18.23 8.47
C GLU A 4 -6.08 16.86 8.14
N SER A 5 -4.78 16.79 7.77
CA SER A 5 -4.03 15.56 7.62
C SER A 5 -2.82 15.61 8.54
N VAL A 6 -2.71 14.64 9.44
CA VAL A 6 -1.63 14.59 10.44
C VAL A 6 -0.63 13.50 10.07
N PHE A 7 0.63 13.89 9.90
CA PHE A 7 1.75 12.98 9.66
C PHE A 7 2.71 13.07 10.85
N SER A 8 2.74 12.05 11.68
CA SER A 8 3.70 11.96 12.77
C SER A 8 4.94 11.18 12.33
N ARG A 9 6.10 11.55 12.86
CA ARG A 9 7.33 10.80 12.62
C ARG A 9 7.19 9.32 12.99
N HIS A 10 6.58 9.04 14.14
CA HIS A 10 6.38 7.68 14.61
C HIS A 10 5.53 6.86 13.61
N GLY A 11 4.39 7.40 13.17
CA GLY A 11 3.49 6.69 12.23
C GLY A 11 4.13 6.47 10.87
N VAL A 12 4.80 7.50 10.32
CA VAL A 12 5.48 7.40 9.02
C VAL A 12 6.65 6.42 9.09
N ASP A 13 7.51 6.53 10.09
CA ASP A 13 8.67 5.64 10.24
C ASP A 13 8.24 4.18 10.45
N ARG A 14 7.11 3.94 11.13
CA ARG A 14 6.57 2.59 11.35
C ARG A 14 6.18 1.90 10.04
N ILE A 15 5.42 2.57 9.19
CA ILE A 15 5.00 1.96 7.91
C ILE A 15 6.17 1.84 6.93
N LEU A 16 7.07 2.82 6.89
CA LEU A 16 8.27 2.75 6.07
C LEU A 16 9.15 1.56 6.49
N ARG A 17 9.42 1.41 7.77
CA ARG A 17 10.19 0.27 8.29
C ARG A 17 9.56 -1.06 7.89
N PHE A 18 8.25 -1.20 8.04
CA PHE A 18 7.53 -2.41 7.63
C PHE A 18 7.74 -2.70 6.14
N ALA A 19 7.63 -1.69 5.27
CA ALA A 19 7.84 -1.85 3.83
C ALA A 19 9.27 -2.32 3.50
N PHE A 20 10.29 -1.74 4.14
CA PHE A 20 11.67 -2.13 3.91
C PHE A 20 11.99 -3.54 4.45
N GLU A 21 11.49 -3.89 5.63
CA GLU A 21 11.65 -5.25 6.17
C GLU A 21 10.92 -6.29 5.30
N LEU A 22 9.72 -5.97 4.82
CA LEU A 22 9.02 -6.82 3.86
C LEU A 22 9.84 -7.01 2.57
N ALA A 23 10.38 -5.94 2.01
CA ALA A 23 11.18 -6.00 0.80
C ALA A 23 12.45 -6.87 0.97
N ARG A 24 13.05 -6.90 2.16
CA ARG A 24 14.19 -7.79 2.46
C ARG A 24 13.85 -9.26 2.31
N THR A 25 12.62 -9.66 2.56
CA THR A 25 12.16 -11.05 2.43
C THR A 25 11.84 -11.43 0.99
N ARG A 26 11.81 -10.47 0.07
CA ARG A 26 11.38 -10.67 -1.31
C ARG A 26 12.58 -10.71 -2.26
N PRO A 27 12.52 -11.53 -3.34
CA PRO A 27 13.65 -11.68 -4.27
C PRO A 27 14.07 -10.37 -4.95
N ALA A 28 13.11 -9.49 -5.29
CA ALA A 28 13.39 -8.24 -6.01
C ALA A 28 14.05 -7.18 -5.13
N LYS A 29 13.84 -7.25 -3.80
CA LYS A 29 14.40 -6.28 -2.82
C LYS A 29 14.20 -4.84 -3.26
N HIS A 30 12.97 -4.49 -3.57
CA HIS A 30 12.62 -3.20 -4.16
C HIS A 30 11.45 -2.54 -3.43
N VAL A 31 11.62 -1.27 -3.06
CA VAL A 31 10.57 -0.44 -2.46
C VAL A 31 10.34 0.79 -3.33
N THR A 32 9.09 0.98 -3.73
CA THR A 32 8.62 2.19 -4.42
C THR A 32 7.78 3.03 -3.48
N SER A 33 8.12 4.30 -3.31
CA SER A 33 7.36 5.27 -2.50
C SER A 33 6.39 6.07 -3.33
N ALA A 34 5.12 6.11 -2.91
CA ALA A 34 4.12 7.01 -3.47
C ALA A 34 4.17 8.37 -2.76
N THR A 35 4.30 9.45 -3.52
CA THR A 35 4.33 10.82 -2.99
C THR A 35 3.49 11.78 -3.84
N LYS A 36 3.30 13.00 -3.38
CA LYS A 36 2.74 14.14 -4.14
C LYS A 36 3.37 15.47 -3.66
N SER A 37 4.65 15.47 -3.37
CA SER A 37 5.35 16.63 -2.81
C SER A 37 5.37 17.85 -3.75
N ASN A 38 5.12 17.65 -5.04
CA ASN A 38 4.93 18.75 -6.01
C ASN A 38 3.56 19.44 -5.92
N GLY A 39 2.61 18.90 -5.14
CA GLY A 39 1.25 19.44 -5.01
C GLY A 39 0.75 19.56 -3.57
N ILE A 40 1.31 18.78 -2.65
CA ILE A 40 0.97 18.78 -1.22
C ILE A 40 2.20 19.25 -0.44
N ALA A 41 2.27 20.56 -0.21
CA ALA A 41 3.50 21.27 0.14
C ALA A 41 4.01 21.03 1.59
N ILE A 42 3.26 20.44 2.47
CA ILE A 42 3.64 20.25 3.89
C ILE A 42 3.89 18.79 4.22
N THR A 43 2.87 17.97 4.10
CA THR A 43 2.95 16.57 4.55
C THR A 43 3.79 15.68 3.63
N MET A 44 3.77 15.92 2.33
CA MET A 44 4.50 15.07 1.38
C MET A 44 6.00 15.33 1.32
N PRO A 45 6.53 16.57 1.41
CA PRO A 45 7.97 16.78 1.61
C PRO A 45 8.50 16.13 2.91
N PHE A 46 7.70 16.15 3.98
CA PHE A 46 8.03 15.41 5.21
C PHE A 46 8.07 13.90 4.99
N TRP A 47 7.09 13.34 4.26
CA TRP A 47 7.08 11.93 3.85
C TRP A 47 8.34 11.58 3.05
N ASP A 48 8.70 12.39 2.07
CA ASP A 48 9.89 12.19 1.22
C ASP A 48 11.19 12.23 2.03
N GLU A 49 11.28 13.13 3.01
CA GLU A 49 12.41 13.21 3.93
C GLU A 49 12.54 11.91 4.76
N ARG A 50 11.42 11.44 5.33
CA ARG A 50 11.40 10.21 6.12
C ARG A 50 11.74 8.98 5.28
N PHE A 51 11.22 8.92 4.04
CA PHE A 51 11.54 7.83 3.11
C PHE A 51 13.04 7.77 2.81
N ARG A 52 13.65 8.91 2.48
CA ARG A 52 15.10 8.97 2.22
C ARG A 52 15.92 8.60 3.46
N ALA A 53 15.53 9.07 4.62
CA ALA A 53 16.20 8.74 5.88
C ALA A 53 16.08 7.25 6.24
N MET A 54 14.96 6.61 5.88
CA MET A 54 14.78 5.16 6.04
C MET A 54 15.62 4.40 5.02
N ALA A 55 15.58 4.77 3.75
CA ALA A 55 16.35 4.13 2.68
C ALA A 55 17.85 4.07 2.98
N ALA A 56 18.40 5.11 3.61
CA ALA A 56 19.80 5.13 4.02
C ALA A 56 20.18 4.04 5.04
N GLN A 57 19.20 3.47 5.75
CA GLN A 57 19.40 2.38 6.71
C GLN A 57 19.33 0.99 6.04
N TYR A 58 18.93 0.92 4.76
CA TYR A 58 18.73 -0.32 4.01
C TYR A 58 19.47 -0.28 2.67
N PRO A 59 20.81 -0.26 2.67
CA PRO A 59 21.61 -0.11 1.45
C PRO A 59 21.49 -1.31 0.49
N ASP A 60 20.95 -2.43 0.95
CA ASP A 60 20.67 -3.64 0.19
C ASP A 60 19.32 -3.62 -0.54
N ILE A 61 18.50 -2.59 -0.33
CA ILE A 61 17.18 -2.44 -0.95
C ILE A 61 17.23 -1.36 -2.04
N ARG A 62 16.81 -1.73 -3.25
CA ARG A 62 16.60 -0.78 -4.34
C ARG A 62 15.39 0.10 -4.02
N VAL A 63 15.51 1.39 -4.24
CA VAL A 63 14.42 2.34 -3.98
C VAL A 63 14.14 3.22 -5.19
N ASP A 64 12.88 3.53 -5.41
CA ASP A 64 12.43 4.62 -6.25
C ASP A 64 11.22 5.34 -5.64
N GLN A 65 10.87 6.46 -6.20
CA GLN A 65 9.79 7.29 -5.72
C GLN A 65 9.09 7.97 -6.90
N PHE A 66 7.76 7.86 -6.92
CA PHE A 66 6.94 8.50 -7.95
C PHE A 66 5.84 9.36 -7.34
N HIS A 67 5.50 10.45 -8.00
CA HIS A 67 4.26 11.16 -7.71
C HIS A 67 3.07 10.27 -8.04
N ILE A 68 2.01 10.34 -7.24
CA ILE A 68 0.87 9.41 -7.31
C ILE A 68 0.22 9.35 -8.70
N ASP A 69 0.15 10.46 -9.40
CA ASP A 69 -0.42 10.56 -10.75
C ASP A 69 0.35 9.71 -11.77
N ILE A 70 1.68 9.84 -11.82
CA ILE A 70 2.49 9.00 -12.71
C ILE A 70 2.60 7.55 -12.20
N LEU A 71 2.55 7.35 -10.88
CA LEU A 71 2.56 6.02 -10.28
C LEU A 71 1.33 5.21 -10.72
N THR A 72 0.13 5.81 -10.69
CA THR A 72 -1.09 5.17 -11.18
C THR A 72 -1.02 4.81 -12.67
N ALA A 73 -0.42 5.68 -13.49
CA ALA A 73 -0.18 5.38 -14.89
C ALA A 73 0.78 4.19 -15.07
N HIS A 74 1.81 4.08 -14.23
CA HIS A 74 2.72 2.94 -14.27
C HIS A 74 2.06 1.64 -13.80
N PHE A 75 1.17 1.69 -12.81
CA PHE A 75 0.36 0.52 -12.39
C PHE A 75 -0.41 -0.10 -13.56
N VAL A 76 -0.93 0.75 -14.46
CA VAL A 76 -1.66 0.27 -15.65
C VAL A 76 -0.72 -0.19 -16.76
N ARG A 77 0.36 0.55 -17.00
CA ARG A 77 1.22 0.32 -18.19
C ARG A 77 2.35 -0.66 -17.96
N ARG A 78 2.86 -0.77 -16.73
CA ARG A 78 4.07 -1.51 -16.38
C ARG A 78 4.00 -2.04 -14.94
N PRO A 79 2.94 -2.78 -14.56
CA PRO A 79 2.77 -3.26 -13.19
C PRO A 79 3.93 -4.15 -12.71
N GLU A 80 4.61 -4.81 -13.64
CA GLU A 80 5.73 -5.73 -13.38
C GLU A 80 6.98 -5.06 -12.80
N ILE A 81 7.07 -3.73 -12.85
CA ILE A 81 8.24 -3.03 -12.26
C ILE A 81 8.18 -2.90 -10.74
N PHE A 82 7.00 -3.12 -10.16
CA PHE A 82 6.78 -2.95 -8.73
C PHE A 82 6.95 -4.26 -7.97
N ASP A 83 7.42 -4.14 -6.73
CA ASP A 83 7.48 -5.25 -5.78
C ASP A 83 6.76 -4.86 -4.47
N VAL A 84 7.36 -4.00 -3.65
CA VAL A 84 6.71 -3.41 -2.48
C VAL A 84 6.44 -1.94 -2.76
N VAL A 85 5.19 -1.52 -2.65
CA VAL A 85 4.80 -0.12 -2.80
C VAL A 85 4.34 0.41 -1.44
N VAL A 86 4.87 1.55 -1.03
CA VAL A 86 4.50 2.20 0.23
C VAL A 86 3.94 3.59 -0.02
N GLY A 87 2.84 3.90 0.63
CA GLY A 87 2.16 5.19 0.53
C GLY A 87 1.51 5.61 1.83
N SER A 88 1.12 6.88 1.90
CA SER A 88 0.23 7.36 2.96
C SER A 88 -1.15 6.68 2.84
N ASN A 89 -1.98 6.81 3.88
CA ASN A 89 -3.31 6.17 3.91
C ASN A 89 -4.09 6.40 2.60
N LEU A 90 -4.25 7.65 2.15
CA LEU A 90 -5.00 7.97 0.94
C LEU A 90 -4.39 7.33 -0.32
N PHE A 91 -3.08 7.36 -0.46
CA PHE A 91 -2.43 6.80 -1.64
C PHE A 91 -2.41 5.27 -1.60
N GLY A 92 -2.26 4.70 -0.42
CA GLY A 92 -2.35 3.25 -0.24
C GLY A 92 -3.73 2.72 -0.58
N ASP A 93 -4.79 3.40 -0.14
CA ASP A 93 -6.18 3.06 -0.44
C ASP A 93 -6.45 3.06 -1.95
N ILE A 94 -6.08 4.14 -2.65
CA ILE A 94 -6.24 4.23 -4.11
C ILE A 94 -5.49 3.11 -4.84
N LEU A 95 -4.24 2.84 -4.44
CA LEU A 95 -3.40 1.85 -5.12
C LEU A 95 -3.82 0.41 -4.82
N SER A 96 -4.38 0.15 -3.65
CA SER A 96 -4.85 -1.19 -3.26
C SER A 96 -6.09 -1.63 -4.05
N ASP A 97 -6.88 -0.69 -4.56
CA ASP A 97 -7.98 -0.96 -5.49
C ASP A 97 -7.50 -1.04 -6.95
N LEU A 98 -6.62 -0.12 -7.34
CA LEU A 98 -6.09 -0.07 -8.70
C LEU A 98 -5.31 -1.33 -9.06
N GLY A 99 -4.49 -1.85 -8.15
CA GLY A 99 -3.69 -3.06 -8.37
C GLY A 99 -4.54 -4.25 -8.81
N PRO A 100 -5.51 -4.69 -8.02
CA PRO A 100 -6.40 -5.78 -8.41
C PRO A 100 -7.24 -5.49 -9.66
N ALA A 101 -7.67 -4.24 -9.85
CA ALA A 101 -8.44 -3.84 -11.03
C ALA A 101 -7.66 -4.06 -12.33
N VAL A 102 -6.36 -3.73 -12.36
CA VAL A 102 -5.52 -3.98 -13.55
C VAL A 102 -5.19 -5.46 -13.73
N CYS A 103 -5.28 -6.27 -12.66
CA CYS A 103 -5.18 -7.74 -12.74
C CYS A 103 -6.47 -8.41 -13.19
N GLY A 104 -7.54 -7.65 -13.41
CA GLY A 104 -8.81 -8.12 -13.97
C GLY A 104 -9.95 -8.27 -12.98
N THR A 105 -9.70 -8.30 -11.67
CA THR A 105 -10.78 -8.37 -10.66
C THR A 105 -10.32 -7.95 -9.27
N ILE A 106 -11.16 -7.15 -8.61
CA ILE A 106 -11.02 -6.82 -7.20
C ILE A 106 -11.46 -7.99 -6.27
N GLY A 107 -12.25 -8.92 -6.81
CA GLY A 107 -12.85 -10.02 -6.03
C GLY A 107 -11.86 -11.06 -5.50
N ILE A 108 -10.60 -11.04 -5.93
CA ILE A 108 -9.56 -11.94 -5.42
C ILE A 108 -8.52 -11.24 -4.54
N ALA A 109 -8.61 -9.93 -4.38
CA ALA A 109 -7.60 -9.15 -3.66
C ALA A 109 -7.73 -9.33 -2.13
N PRO A 110 -6.67 -9.79 -1.47
CA PRO A 110 -6.63 -9.85 0.00
C PRO A 110 -6.27 -8.49 0.58
N SER A 111 -6.69 -8.26 1.82
CA SER A 111 -6.27 -7.09 2.60
C SER A 111 -6.12 -7.44 4.08
N ALA A 112 -5.37 -6.60 4.79
CA ALA A 112 -5.24 -6.70 6.24
C ALA A 112 -4.80 -5.36 6.85
N ASN A 113 -5.28 -5.10 8.07
CA ASN A 113 -4.72 -4.10 8.97
C ASN A 113 -3.79 -4.84 9.94
N LEU A 114 -2.51 -4.89 9.61
CA LEU A 114 -1.53 -5.66 10.37
C LEU A 114 -0.96 -4.84 11.52
N ASN A 115 -0.84 -5.48 12.69
CA ASN A 115 -0.03 -5.01 13.79
C ASN A 115 1.23 -5.89 13.92
N PRO A 116 2.36 -5.50 13.31
CA PRO A 116 3.58 -6.31 13.32
C PRO A 116 4.15 -6.55 14.71
N ALA A 117 3.90 -5.64 15.65
CA ALA A 117 4.35 -5.77 17.06
C ALA A 117 3.57 -6.84 17.83
N ARG A 118 2.38 -7.22 17.34
CA ARG A 118 1.47 -8.22 17.95
C ARG A 118 1.02 -7.87 19.37
N ASP A 119 1.11 -6.61 19.76
CA ASP A 119 0.59 -6.09 21.04
C ASP A 119 -0.93 -5.79 20.98
N HIS A 120 -1.50 -5.77 19.79
CA HIS A 120 -2.93 -5.66 19.53
C HIS A 120 -3.34 -6.61 18.37
N PRO A 121 -4.63 -6.98 18.26
CA PRO A 121 -5.12 -7.80 17.16
C PRO A 121 -4.89 -7.15 15.79
N SER A 122 -4.60 -7.98 14.78
CA SER A 122 -4.69 -7.60 13.37
C SER A 122 -6.10 -7.89 12.84
N LEU A 123 -6.53 -7.18 11.80
CA LEU A 123 -7.81 -7.42 11.11
C LEU A 123 -7.50 -7.86 9.68
N PHE A 124 -8.22 -8.88 9.21
CA PHE A 124 -8.07 -9.46 7.89
C PHE A 124 -9.40 -9.41 7.17
N GLU A 125 -9.43 -8.81 5.99
CA GLU A 125 -10.62 -8.67 5.17
C GLU A 125 -10.23 -8.59 3.69
N PRO A 126 -11.10 -8.96 2.74
CA PRO A 126 -10.85 -8.71 1.33
C PRO A 126 -10.94 -7.19 1.03
N VAL A 127 -10.28 -6.76 -0.03
CA VAL A 127 -10.34 -5.35 -0.47
C VAL A 127 -11.76 -4.95 -0.87
N HIS A 128 -12.51 -5.86 -1.51
CA HIS A 128 -13.89 -5.56 -1.95
C HIS A 128 -14.87 -5.41 -0.77
N GLY A 129 -15.93 -4.63 -0.99
CA GLY A 129 -17.04 -4.46 -0.05
C GLY A 129 -18.03 -5.64 -0.04
N SER A 130 -19.19 -5.42 0.57
CA SER A 130 -20.21 -6.45 0.81
C SER A 130 -21.01 -6.87 -0.44
N ALA A 131 -20.94 -6.13 -1.54
CA ALA A 131 -21.60 -6.40 -2.82
C ALA A 131 -23.08 -6.87 -2.67
N PRO A 132 -23.97 -6.02 -2.12
CA PRO A 132 -25.34 -6.40 -1.81
C PRO A 132 -26.17 -6.80 -3.05
N ASP A 133 -25.75 -6.35 -4.22
CA ASP A 133 -26.37 -6.65 -5.51
C ASP A 133 -26.28 -8.12 -5.91
N ILE A 134 -25.29 -8.86 -5.38
CA ILE A 134 -25.12 -10.31 -5.61
C ILE A 134 -25.51 -11.16 -4.41
N ALA A 135 -25.99 -10.57 -3.32
CA ALA A 135 -26.39 -11.31 -2.13
C ALA A 135 -27.46 -12.37 -2.47
N GLY A 136 -27.29 -13.59 -1.97
CA GLY A 136 -28.21 -14.72 -2.21
C GLY A 136 -28.10 -15.38 -3.60
N LYS A 137 -27.31 -14.86 -4.52
CA LYS A 137 -27.18 -15.44 -5.87
C LYS A 137 -26.19 -16.60 -5.98
N GLY A 138 -25.43 -16.91 -4.93
CA GLY A 138 -24.47 -18.01 -4.92
C GLY A 138 -23.29 -17.86 -5.88
N ILE A 139 -22.95 -16.62 -6.29
CA ILE A 139 -21.92 -16.33 -7.30
C ILE A 139 -20.71 -15.59 -6.72
N ALA A 140 -20.65 -15.37 -5.42
CA ALA A 140 -19.54 -14.70 -4.76
C ALA A 140 -18.24 -15.53 -4.90
N ASN A 141 -17.14 -14.86 -5.25
CA ASN A 141 -15.83 -15.49 -5.30
C ASN A 141 -15.20 -15.46 -3.90
N PRO A 142 -14.87 -16.61 -3.26
CA PRO A 142 -14.32 -16.65 -1.90
C PRO A 142 -12.80 -16.42 -1.85
N ILE A 143 -12.10 -16.34 -2.98
CA ILE A 143 -10.64 -16.31 -3.04
C ILE A 143 -10.08 -15.15 -2.22
N GLY A 144 -10.64 -13.94 -2.35
CA GLY A 144 -10.20 -12.76 -1.60
C GLY A 144 -10.24 -12.98 -0.09
N GLN A 145 -11.32 -13.57 0.42
CA GLN A 145 -11.48 -13.87 1.85
C GLN A 145 -10.52 -14.96 2.33
N ILE A 146 -10.39 -16.05 1.56
CA ILE A 146 -9.47 -17.15 1.89
C ILE A 146 -8.02 -16.66 1.91
N TRP A 147 -7.65 -15.87 0.91
CA TRP A 147 -6.30 -15.31 0.82
C TRP A 147 -6.01 -14.29 1.93
N SER A 148 -7.00 -13.45 2.30
CA SER A 148 -6.86 -12.56 3.45
C SER A 148 -6.58 -13.32 4.75
N GLY A 149 -7.21 -14.49 4.92
CA GLY A 149 -6.95 -15.36 6.07
C GLY A 149 -5.58 -16.06 6.04
N ALA A 150 -4.88 -16.03 4.91
CA ALA A 150 -3.53 -16.60 4.76
C ALA A 150 -2.40 -15.55 4.97
N LEU A 151 -2.74 -14.26 5.10
CA LEU A 151 -1.78 -13.18 5.40
C LEU A 151 -1.37 -13.22 6.87
#